data_ff93491fbd4725288a8a2ef194e984e8
#
_entry.id   ff93491fbd4725288a8a2ef194e984e8
#
_cell.length_a   1.000
_cell.length_b   1.000
_cell.length_c   1.000
_cell.angle_alpha   90.00
_cell.angle_beta   90.00
_cell.angle_gamma   90.00
#
_symmetry.space_group_name_H-M   'P 1'
#
loop_
_entity.id
_entity.type
_entity.pdbx_description
1 polymer ?
#
loop_
_entity_poly.entity_id
_entity_poly.type
_entity_poly.pdbx_seq_one_letter_code
_entity_poly.pdbx_strand_id
1 'polypeptide(L)'
;LFIRHWITHQLEVIRRRTTYRLDLFIRHWITHQLEVIRRRTTYRLRKAEERAHILRGLLAAIDRIDEVIALIRASSSAAAAQEGLQELLSIDELQARAILDMQLRMLAALERNELQSEYDALMTIRELIGSTR
;
A
#
# COMPACT_ATOMS: atom_id res chain seq x y z
N LEU A 1 -57.49 -35.07 -5.15
CA LEU A 1 -56.21 -35.72 -4.85
C LEU A 1 -55.15 -35.46 -5.89
N PHE A 2 -55.45 -35.60 -7.15
CA PHE A 2 -54.49 -35.36 -8.24
C PHE A 2 -54.12 -33.89 -8.40
N ILE A 3 -55.06 -32.97 -8.34
CA ILE A 3 -54.83 -31.52 -8.42
C ILE A 3 -53.96 -31.02 -7.24
N ARG A 4 -54.22 -31.51 -6.04
CA ARG A 4 -53.46 -31.18 -4.85
C ARG A 4 -52.00 -31.60 -4.98
N HIS A 5 -51.80 -32.81 -5.46
CA HIS A 5 -50.44 -33.34 -5.68
C HIS A 5 -49.68 -32.56 -6.76
N TRP A 6 -50.36 -32.23 -7.84
CA TRP A 6 -49.81 -31.42 -8.94
C TRP A 6 -49.41 -30.02 -8.47
N ILE A 7 -50.29 -29.35 -7.72
CA ILE A 7 -50.01 -28.01 -7.16
C ILE A 7 -48.78 -28.07 -6.22
N THR A 8 -48.74 -29.05 -5.32
CA THR A 8 -47.62 -29.24 -4.40
C THR A 8 -46.31 -29.44 -5.16
N HIS A 9 -46.34 -30.25 -6.19
CA HIS A 9 -45.19 -30.49 -7.05
C HIS A 9 -44.69 -29.20 -7.75
N GLN A 10 -45.62 -28.44 -8.31
CA GLN A 10 -45.31 -27.17 -8.98
C GLN A 10 -44.69 -26.14 -7.99
N LEU A 11 -45.27 -26.02 -6.83
CA LEU A 11 -44.73 -25.16 -5.77
C LEU A 11 -43.30 -25.54 -5.33
N GLU A 12 -43.05 -26.85 -5.23
CA GLU A 12 -41.74 -27.35 -4.89
C GLU A 12 -40.72 -27.05 -5.99
N VAL A 13 -41.06 -27.21 -7.25
CA VAL A 13 -40.20 -26.87 -8.39
C VAL A 13 -39.89 -25.37 -8.41
N ILE A 14 -40.90 -24.52 -8.20
CA ILE A 14 -40.70 -23.05 -8.13
C ILE A 14 -39.79 -22.70 -6.95
N ARG A 15 -40.02 -23.28 -5.79
CA ARG A 15 -39.19 -23.06 -4.61
C ARG A 15 -37.74 -23.41 -4.86
N ARG A 16 -37.47 -24.58 -5.43
CA ARG A 16 -36.09 -25.03 -5.75
C ARG A 16 -35.42 -24.09 -6.76
N ARG A 17 -36.13 -23.68 -7.80
CA ARG A 17 -35.59 -22.72 -8.78
C ARG A 17 -35.26 -21.37 -8.15
N THR A 18 -36.13 -20.86 -7.31
CA THR A 18 -35.92 -19.58 -6.64
C THR A 18 -34.76 -19.65 -5.68
N THR A 19 -34.68 -20.71 -4.87
CA THR A 19 -33.56 -20.94 -3.95
C THR A 19 -32.24 -21.04 -4.72
N TYR A 20 -32.17 -21.80 -5.79
CA TYR A 20 -31.00 -21.93 -6.63
C TYR A 20 -30.54 -20.60 -7.24
N ARG A 21 -31.45 -19.79 -7.74
CA ARG A 21 -31.16 -18.47 -8.30
C ARG A 21 -30.65 -17.51 -7.23
N LEU A 22 -31.24 -17.52 -6.05
CA LEU A 22 -30.78 -16.71 -4.91
C LEU A 22 -29.39 -17.12 -4.47
N ASP A 23 -29.12 -18.42 -4.37
CA ASP A 23 -27.76 -18.91 -4.03
C ASP A 23 -26.72 -18.45 -5.05
N LEU A 24 -27.01 -18.57 -6.34
CA LEU A 24 -26.11 -18.08 -7.39
C LEU A 24 -25.88 -16.57 -7.29
N PHE A 25 -26.93 -15.80 -7.07
CA PHE A 25 -26.83 -14.35 -6.90
C PHE A 25 -25.98 -13.98 -5.69
N ILE A 26 -26.22 -14.60 -4.54
CA ILE A 26 -25.48 -14.35 -3.31
C ILE A 26 -24.00 -14.73 -3.48
N ARG A 27 -23.71 -15.89 -4.06
CA ARG A 27 -22.32 -16.33 -4.33
C ARG A 27 -21.61 -15.36 -5.26
N HIS A 28 -22.27 -14.95 -6.33
CA HIS A 28 -21.70 -14.00 -7.28
C HIS A 28 -21.47 -12.63 -6.65
N TRP A 29 -22.41 -12.17 -5.84
CA TRP A 29 -22.27 -10.92 -5.09
C TRP A 29 -21.12 -10.98 -4.09
N ILE A 30 -21.00 -12.05 -3.30
CA ILE A 30 -19.90 -12.27 -2.36
C ILE A 30 -18.55 -12.29 -3.10
N THR A 31 -18.46 -13.04 -4.19
CA THR A 31 -17.23 -13.11 -5.01
C THR A 31 -16.84 -11.73 -5.52
N HIS A 32 -17.82 -10.96 -6.00
CA HIS A 32 -17.59 -9.60 -6.46
C HIS A 32 -17.10 -8.68 -5.32
N GLN A 33 -17.73 -8.74 -4.16
CA GLN A 33 -17.32 -7.96 -2.99
C GLN A 33 -15.91 -8.31 -2.52
N LEU A 34 -15.57 -9.59 -2.47
CA LEU A 34 -14.23 -10.05 -2.13
C LEU A 34 -13.18 -9.54 -3.13
N GLU A 35 -13.49 -9.55 -4.42
CA GLU A 35 -12.60 -9.04 -5.46
C GLU A 35 -12.38 -7.51 -5.31
N VAL A 36 -13.43 -6.74 -5.05
CA VAL A 36 -13.33 -5.30 -4.80
C VAL A 36 -12.46 -5.00 -3.58
N ILE A 37 -12.67 -5.71 -2.48
CA ILE A 37 -11.88 -5.56 -1.26
C ILE A 37 -10.41 -5.92 -1.53
N ARG A 38 -10.16 -7.03 -2.20
CA ARG A 38 -8.82 -7.48 -2.56
C ARG A 38 -8.07 -6.43 -3.40
N ARG A 39 -8.69 -5.91 -4.45
CA ARG A 39 -8.09 -4.86 -5.30
C ARG A 39 -7.77 -3.60 -4.53
N ARG A 40 -8.71 -3.14 -3.70
CA ARG A 40 -8.52 -1.97 -2.84
C ARG A 40 -7.38 -2.17 -1.85
N THR A 41 -7.33 -3.32 -1.20
CA THR A 41 -6.29 -3.66 -0.23
C THR A 41 -4.92 -3.77 -0.88
N THR A 42 -4.83 -4.43 -2.04
CA THR A 42 -3.59 -4.53 -2.83
C THR A 42 -3.07 -3.16 -3.25
N TYR A 43 -3.95 -2.27 -3.70
CA TYR A 43 -3.58 -0.91 -4.06
C TYR A 43 -3.04 -0.12 -2.85
N ARG A 44 -3.72 -0.20 -1.71
CA ARG A 44 -3.30 0.46 -0.47
C ARG A 44 -1.95 -0.07 0.02
N LEU A 45 -1.76 -1.37 -0.05
CA LEU A 45 -0.48 -2.00 0.31
C LEU A 45 0.66 -1.47 -0.55
N ARG A 46 0.49 -1.45 -1.88
CA ARG A 46 1.51 -0.93 -2.79
C ARG A 46 1.84 0.53 -2.49
N LYS A 47 0.84 1.38 -2.25
CA LYS A 47 1.05 2.78 -1.88
C LYS A 47 1.78 2.94 -0.54
N ALA A 48 1.46 2.12 0.44
CA ALA A 48 2.15 2.10 1.71
C ALA A 48 3.62 1.64 1.57
N GLU A 49 3.88 0.64 0.75
CA GLU A 49 5.24 0.16 0.45
C GLU A 49 6.09 1.21 -0.28
N GLU A 50 5.52 1.89 -1.28
CA GLU A 50 6.17 3.02 -1.97
C GLU A 50 6.54 4.14 -1.00
N ARG A 51 5.61 4.51 -0.13
CA ARG A 51 5.85 5.53 0.90
C ARG A 51 6.88 5.12 1.91
N ALA A 52 6.82 3.88 2.41
CA ALA A 52 7.79 3.33 3.35
C ALA A 52 9.20 3.28 2.75
N HIS A 53 9.31 2.96 1.46
CA HIS A 53 10.58 2.97 0.74
C HIS A 53 11.23 4.37 0.72
N ILE A 54 10.46 5.40 0.40
CA ILE A 54 10.93 6.79 0.43
C ILE A 54 11.32 7.21 1.85
N LEU A 55 10.49 6.92 2.84
CA LEU A 55 10.78 7.25 4.25
C LEU A 55 12.06 6.60 4.78
N ARG A 56 12.34 5.38 4.36
CA ARG A 56 13.60 4.70 4.70
C ARG A 56 14.82 5.46 4.19
N GLY A 57 14.75 5.97 2.96
CA GLY A 57 15.80 6.82 2.40
C GLY A 57 15.95 8.14 3.16
N LEU A 58 14.84 8.78 3.52
CA LEU A 58 14.84 10.02 4.29
C LEU A 58 15.42 9.83 5.71
N LEU A 59 15.10 8.73 6.37
CA LEU A 59 15.67 8.39 7.68
C LEU A 59 17.18 8.17 7.60
N ALA A 60 17.66 7.47 6.58
CA ALA A 60 19.09 7.28 6.33
C ALA A 60 19.80 8.63 6.10
N ALA A 61 19.17 9.56 5.39
CA ALA A 61 19.69 10.90 5.19
C ALA A 61 19.76 11.71 6.49
N ILE A 62 18.77 11.61 7.36
CA ILE A 62 18.75 12.30 8.65
C ILE A 62 19.82 11.75 9.59
N ASP A 63 20.07 10.47 9.59
CA ASP A 63 21.11 9.83 10.41
C ASP A 63 22.53 10.33 10.06
N ARG A 64 22.74 10.72 8.82
CA ARG A 64 24.02 11.23 8.30
C ARG A 64 23.87 12.62 7.68
N ILE A 65 23.07 13.47 8.32
CA ILE A 65 22.68 14.77 7.76
C ILE A 65 23.88 15.67 7.43
N ASP A 66 24.91 15.69 8.25
CA ASP A 66 26.10 16.51 8.05
C ASP A 66 26.86 16.12 6.76
N GLU A 67 26.99 14.81 6.52
CA GLU A 67 27.62 14.27 5.32
C GLU A 67 26.77 14.55 4.08
N VAL A 68 25.45 14.45 4.19
CA VAL A 68 24.51 14.77 3.11
C VAL A 68 24.59 16.24 2.74
N ILE A 69 24.61 17.14 3.71
CA ILE A 69 24.75 18.58 3.48
C ILE A 69 26.09 18.92 2.82
N ALA A 70 27.18 18.33 3.32
CA ALA A 70 28.51 18.54 2.76
C ALA A 70 28.60 18.07 1.30
N LEU A 71 28.03 16.91 1.00
CA LEU A 71 27.98 16.35 -0.35
C LEU A 71 27.15 17.23 -1.31
N ILE A 72 25.99 17.69 -0.89
CA ILE A 72 25.13 18.56 -1.71
C ILE A 72 25.83 19.89 -2.01
N ARG A 73 26.50 20.48 -1.01
CA ARG A 73 27.27 21.72 -1.18
C ARG A 73 28.48 21.56 -2.09
N ALA A 74 29.12 20.41 -2.07
CA ALA A 74 30.28 20.11 -2.92
C ALA A 74 29.89 19.75 -4.35
N SER A 75 28.64 19.40 -4.60
CA SER A 75 28.16 18.98 -5.93
C SER A 75 27.98 20.16 -6.88
N SER A 76 28.39 19.99 -8.11
CA SER A 76 28.29 21.02 -9.17
C SER A 76 26.90 21.07 -9.82
N SER A 77 26.12 19.99 -9.70
CA SER A 77 24.79 19.88 -10.29
C SER A 77 23.89 18.97 -9.45
N ALA A 78 22.58 19.07 -9.67
CA ALA A 78 21.60 18.19 -9.03
C ALA A 78 21.83 16.72 -9.39
N ALA A 79 22.23 16.41 -10.62
CA ALA A 79 22.54 15.05 -11.04
C ALA A 79 23.75 14.48 -10.31
N ALA A 80 24.82 15.26 -10.17
CA ALA A 80 26.01 14.84 -9.42
C ALA A 80 25.69 14.64 -7.92
N ALA A 81 24.85 15.48 -7.36
CA ALA A 81 24.37 15.32 -5.97
C ALA A 81 23.55 14.03 -5.80
N GLN A 82 22.70 13.72 -6.76
CA GLN A 82 21.88 12.51 -6.75
C GLN A 82 22.75 11.24 -6.79
N GLU A 83 23.70 11.17 -7.70
CA GLU A 83 24.66 10.06 -7.79
C GLU A 83 25.47 9.91 -6.51
N GLY A 84 26.00 11.01 -5.97
CA GLY A 84 26.73 11.00 -4.71
C GLY A 84 25.93 10.53 -3.52
N LEU A 85 24.65 10.88 -3.43
CA LEU A 85 23.74 10.40 -2.39
C LEU A 85 23.46 8.91 -2.50
N GLN A 86 23.30 8.39 -3.72
CA GLN A 86 23.13 6.96 -3.94
C GLN A 86 24.33 6.16 -3.46
N GLU A 87 25.53 6.62 -3.71
CA GLU A 87 26.78 5.98 -3.26
C GLU A 87 26.95 6.10 -1.74
N LEU A 88 26.75 7.30 -1.18
CA LEU A 88 26.96 7.58 0.23
C LEU A 88 26.03 6.79 1.16
N LEU A 89 24.76 6.71 0.80
CA LEU A 89 23.72 6.11 1.62
C LEU A 89 23.29 4.73 1.14
N SER A 90 23.79 4.25 0.01
CA SER A 90 23.36 3.00 -0.64
C SER A 90 21.86 2.94 -0.87
N ILE A 91 21.31 4.01 -1.42
CA ILE A 91 19.88 4.20 -1.68
C ILE A 91 19.59 4.22 -3.17
N ASP A 92 18.30 4.07 -3.50
CA ASP A 92 17.82 4.11 -4.88
C ASP A 92 17.71 5.54 -5.43
N GLU A 93 17.59 5.66 -6.73
CA GLU A 93 17.38 6.93 -7.42
C GLU A 93 16.14 7.69 -6.91
N LEU A 94 15.02 6.99 -6.68
CA LEU A 94 13.80 7.58 -6.16
C LEU A 94 13.98 8.15 -4.75
N GLN A 95 14.70 7.46 -3.89
CA GLN A 95 15.03 7.91 -2.54
C GLN A 95 15.97 9.12 -2.57
N ALA A 96 16.99 9.07 -3.41
CA ALA A 96 17.93 10.19 -3.58
C ALA A 96 17.23 11.44 -4.11
N ARG A 97 16.34 11.28 -5.08
CA ARG A 97 15.51 12.36 -5.60
C ARG A 97 14.59 12.97 -4.54
N ALA A 98 13.96 12.14 -3.72
CA ALA A 98 13.13 12.59 -2.62
C ALA A 98 13.93 13.42 -1.60
N ILE A 99 15.18 13.05 -1.32
CA ILE A 99 16.08 13.78 -0.45
C ILE A 99 16.43 15.16 -1.04
N LEU A 100 16.71 15.22 -2.33
CA LEU A 100 17.04 16.48 -3.01
C LEU A 100 15.84 17.41 -3.15
N ASP A 101 14.65 16.87 -3.39
CA ASP A 101 13.40 17.63 -3.49
C ASP A 101 12.98 18.21 -2.12
N MET A 102 13.46 17.61 -1.04
CA MET A 102 13.25 18.12 0.30
C MET A 102 14.19 19.32 0.55
N GLN A 103 13.62 20.46 0.85
CA GLN A 103 14.43 21.62 1.24
C GLN A 103 15.26 21.30 2.47
N LEU A 104 16.54 21.62 2.46
CA LEU A 104 17.47 21.40 3.59
C LEU A 104 16.92 21.96 4.92
N ARG A 105 16.14 23.03 4.84
CA ARG A 105 15.43 23.61 5.98
C ARG A 105 14.39 22.66 6.56
N MET A 106 13.70 21.89 5.73
CA MET A 106 12.75 20.88 6.18
C MET A 106 13.43 19.65 6.78
N LEU A 107 14.57 19.23 6.25
CA LEU A 107 15.37 18.16 6.84
C LEU A 107 15.81 18.47 8.27
N ALA A 108 16.19 19.73 8.53
CA ALA A 108 16.57 20.19 9.87
C ALA A 108 15.37 20.32 10.83
N ALA A 109 14.18 20.59 10.30
CA ALA A 109 12.94 20.77 11.07
C ALA A 109 12.13 19.47 11.27
N LEU A 110 12.39 18.43 10.45
CA LEU A 110 11.74 17.15 10.60
C LEU A 110 12.28 16.43 11.84
N GLU A 111 11.41 16.26 12.80
CA GLU A 111 11.73 15.40 13.93
C GLU A 111 11.82 13.96 13.44
N ARG A 112 13.00 13.36 13.63
CA ARG A 112 13.27 11.94 13.32
C ARG A 112 12.15 11.03 13.84
N ASN A 113 11.58 11.38 14.99
CA ASN A 113 10.52 10.63 15.64
C ASN A 113 9.24 10.55 14.80
N GLU A 114 8.86 11.61 14.09
CA GLU A 114 7.66 11.61 13.24
C GLU A 114 7.82 10.68 12.05
N LEU A 115 8.95 10.73 11.35
CA LEU A 115 9.25 9.84 10.23
C LEU A 115 9.35 8.38 10.67
N GLN A 116 9.97 8.11 11.81
CA GLN A 116 10.06 6.76 12.36
C GLN A 116 8.68 6.23 12.73
N SER A 117 7.84 7.04 13.35
CA SER A 117 6.46 6.69 13.69
C SER A 117 5.62 6.36 12.45
N GLU A 118 5.73 7.15 11.40
CA GLU A 118 5.05 6.89 10.13
C GLU A 118 5.53 5.58 9.49
N TYR A 119 6.83 5.34 9.48
CA TYR A 119 7.42 4.11 8.95
C TYR A 119 6.92 2.88 9.72
N ASP A 120 6.94 2.93 11.05
CA ASP A 120 6.49 1.83 11.90
C ASP A 120 5.01 1.52 11.70
N ALA A 121 4.17 2.58 11.57
CA ALA A 121 2.75 2.43 11.27
C ALA A 121 2.51 1.75 9.90
N LEU A 122 3.26 2.11 8.87
CA LEU A 122 3.17 1.50 7.55
C LEU A 122 3.64 0.05 7.55
N MET A 123 4.69 -0.28 8.29
CA MET A 123 5.17 -1.66 8.44
C MET A 123 4.16 -2.53 9.17
N THR A 124 3.50 -2.00 10.19
CA THR A 124 2.40 -2.70 10.90
C THR A 124 1.24 -3.01 9.96
N ILE A 125 0.83 -2.06 9.12
CA ILE A 125 -0.21 -2.27 8.11
C ILE A 125 0.20 -3.36 7.12
N ARG A 126 1.45 -3.34 6.67
CA ARG A 126 2.00 -4.36 5.76
C ARG A 126 1.95 -5.77 6.36
N GLU A 127 2.35 -5.91 7.62
CA GLU A 127 2.31 -7.18 8.34
C GLU A 127 0.89 -7.70 8.52
N LEU A 128 -0.06 -6.84 8.90
CA LEU A 128 -1.46 -7.19 9.03
C LEU A 128 -2.07 -7.67 7.72
N ILE A 129 -1.76 -7.02 6.61
CA ILE A 129 -2.24 -7.41 5.27
C ILE A 129 -1.53 -8.69 4.81
N GLY A 130 -0.24 -8.84 5.09
CA GLY A 130 0.55 -10.03 4.74
C GLY A 130 0.12 -11.30 5.48
N SER A 131 -0.35 -11.17 6.71
CA SER A 131 -0.83 -12.31 7.52
C SER A 131 -2.23 -12.80 7.12
N THR A 132 -2.95 -12.03 6.30
CA THR A 132 -4.32 -12.35 5.85
C THR A 132 -4.35 -13.12 4.51
N ARG A 133 -3.19 -13.49 3.96
CA ARG A 133 -3.07 -14.27 2.71
C ARG A 133 -3.08 -15.76 2.94
#